data_f87c1739b37f3abe7f99143606845606
#
_entry.id   f87c1739b37f3abe7f99143606845606
#
_cell.length_a   1.000
_cell.length_b   1.000
_cell.length_c   1.000
_cell.angle_alpha   90.00
_cell.angle_beta   90.00
_cell.angle_gamma   90.00
#
_symmetry.space_group_name_H-M   'P 1'
#
loop_
_entity.id
_entity.type
_entity.pdbx_description
1 polymer ?
#
loop_
_entity_poly.entity_id
_entity_poly.type
_entity_poly.pdbx_seq_one_letter_code
_entity_poly.pdbx_strand_id
1 'polypeptide(L)'
;MLEEIEYREKITHVLGNIIYDDYEQKKWYFNDKVDDSYFWERYYRYLKEHTSIDDKSINLLHEKTLPDIMNCLYNPKEEFEGKRLKRGLIIGDVQSGKTATYSGLICKAADAGYKVVILLAGITESLRQQTQERIDESVVGYTIRKVEKHIREGKVGVGKDNKQRRATCLLYTSPS
;
A
#
# COMPACT_ATOMS: atom_id res chain seq x y z
N MET A 1 -26.88 -13.28 -21.29
CA MET A 1 -27.55 -12.09 -20.68
C MET A 1 -27.97 -12.32 -19.22
N LEU A 2 -28.61 -13.44 -18.86
CA LEU A 2 -28.94 -13.74 -17.47
C LEU A 2 -27.70 -14.06 -16.60
N GLU A 3 -26.72 -14.79 -17.12
CA GLU A 3 -25.46 -15.10 -16.43
C GLU A 3 -24.60 -13.84 -16.19
N GLU A 4 -24.64 -12.89 -17.12
CA GLU A 4 -23.92 -11.62 -16.99
C GLU A 4 -24.54 -10.68 -15.94
N ILE A 5 -25.84 -10.76 -15.78
CA ILE A 5 -26.58 -10.01 -14.74
C ILE A 5 -26.31 -10.62 -13.36
N GLU A 6 -26.31 -11.95 -13.25
CA GLU A 6 -26.00 -12.65 -12.01
C GLU A 6 -24.54 -12.43 -11.55
N TYR A 7 -23.61 -12.34 -12.49
CA TYR A 7 -22.22 -11.98 -12.22
C TYR A 7 -22.08 -10.53 -11.73
N ARG A 8 -22.80 -9.58 -12.33
CA ARG A 8 -22.83 -8.17 -11.88
C ARG A 8 -23.47 -8.00 -10.51
N GLU A 9 -24.53 -8.71 -10.20
CA GLU A 9 -25.15 -8.68 -8.86
C GLU A 9 -24.23 -9.28 -7.78
N LYS A 10 -23.51 -10.37 -8.08
CA LYS A 10 -22.47 -10.90 -7.18
C LYS A 10 -21.39 -9.90 -6.88
N ILE A 11 -20.93 -9.12 -7.87
CA ILE A 11 -19.89 -8.10 -7.69
C ILE A 11 -20.38 -6.94 -6.82
N THR A 12 -21.62 -6.52 -6.96
CA THR A 12 -22.17 -5.38 -6.19
C THR A 12 -22.45 -5.72 -4.73
N HIS A 13 -22.69 -6.98 -4.37
CA HIS A 13 -22.90 -7.39 -2.99
C HIS A 13 -21.63 -7.78 -2.21
N VAL A 14 -20.48 -7.78 -2.86
CA VAL A 14 -19.18 -8.20 -2.28
C VAL A 14 -18.26 -7.02 -2.02
N LEU A 15 -18.79 -5.84 -1.69
CA LEU A 15 -18.01 -4.70 -1.19
C LEU A 15 -17.23 -5.12 0.07
N GLY A 16 -15.92 -5.30 -0.10
CA GLY A 16 -14.99 -5.67 0.97
C GLY A 16 -14.63 -7.15 1.07
N ASN A 17 -15.01 -7.99 0.11
CA ASN A 17 -14.54 -9.38 0.02
C ASN A 17 -13.58 -9.56 -1.17
N ILE A 18 -12.63 -10.47 -1.01
CA ILE A 18 -11.71 -10.85 -2.09
C ILE A 18 -12.31 -12.04 -2.82
N ILE A 19 -12.40 -11.94 -4.14
CA ILE A 19 -12.76 -13.06 -5.02
C ILE A 19 -11.46 -13.73 -5.44
N TYR A 20 -11.30 -14.98 -5.07
CA TYR A 20 -10.18 -15.82 -5.51
C TYR A 20 -10.58 -16.59 -6.75
N ASP A 21 -9.65 -16.74 -7.68
CA ASP A 21 -9.73 -17.79 -8.69
C ASP A 21 -9.53 -19.15 -7.98
N ASP A 22 -10.17 -20.23 -8.44
CA ASP A 22 -10.38 -21.54 -7.78
C ASP A 22 -9.13 -22.29 -7.27
N TYR A 23 -8.01 -21.64 -7.11
CA TYR A 23 -6.83 -22.21 -6.49
C TYR A 23 -6.87 -22.05 -4.96
N GLU A 24 -6.85 -23.16 -4.24
CA GLU A 24 -6.60 -23.19 -2.79
C GLU A 24 -5.31 -22.44 -2.45
N GLN A 25 -5.44 -21.16 -2.14
CA GLN A 25 -4.30 -20.34 -1.79
C GLN A 25 -4.00 -20.53 -0.30
N LYS A 26 -2.89 -21.20 -0.01
CA LYS A 26 -2.38 -21.32 1.37
C LYS A 26 -2.15 -19.92 1.92
N LYS A 27 -2.90 -19.54 2.96
CA LYS A 27 -2.67 -18.29 3.68
C LYS A 27 -1.28 -18.32 4.29
N TRP A 28 -0.45 -17.37 3.92
CA TRP A 28 0.92 -17.26 4.42
C TRP A 28 1.13 -16.02 5.29
N TYR A 29 0.32 -14.98 5.09
CA TYR A 29 0.45 -13.72 5.79
C TYR A 29 -0.47 -13.69 7.01
N PHE A 30 0.11 -13.44 8.17
CA PHE A 30 -0.57 -13.24 9.45
C PHE A 30 0.10 -12.08 10.17
N ASN A 31 -0.68 -11.15 10.71
CA ASN A 31 -0.15 -9.95 11.37
C ASN A 31 0.77 -10.27 12.54
N ASP A 32 0.42 -11.28 13.35
CA ASP A 32 1.14 -11.75 14.53
C ASP A 32 2.42 -12.55 14.22
N LYS A 33 2.65 -12.89 12.95
CA LYS A 33 3.84 -13.64 12.49
C LYS A 33 4.86 -12.75 11.76
N VAL A 34 4.65 -11.45 11.73
CA VAL A 34 5.60 -10.50 11.16
C VAL A 34 6.52 -10.01 12.28
N ASP A 35 7.77 -10.47 12.26
CA ASP A 35 8.75 -10.24 13.33
C ASP A 35 9.12 -8.75 13.51
N ASP A 36 8.97 -7.92 12.49
CA ASP A 36 9.30 -6.49 12.52
C ASP A 36 8.27 -5.70 11.71
N SER A 37 7.19 -5.28 12.35
CA SER A 37 6.12 -4.48 11.76
C SER A 37 6.45 -2.98 11.71
N TYR A 38 7.71 -2.62 11.58
CA TYR A 38 8.19 -1.25 11.69
C TYR A 38 7.46 -0.25 10.77
N PHE A 39 7.35 -0.55 9.49
CA PHE A 39 6.73 0.36 8.52
C PHE A 39 5.23 0.47 8.75
N TRP A 40 4.57 -0.65 9.01
CA TRP A 40 3.13 -0.67 9.27
C TRP A 40 2.77 0.05 10.57
N GLU A 41 3.44 -0.22 11.68
CA GLU A 41 3.15 0.42 12.97
C GLU A 41 3.31 1.94 12.90
N ARG A 42 4.35 2.41 12.23
CA ARG A 42 4.58 3.81 11.98
C ARG A 42 3.45 4.44 11.17
N TYR A 43 3.01 3.75 10.11
CA TYR A 43 1.93 4.20 9.26
C TYR A 43 0.57 4.14 9.96
N TYR A 44 0.31 3.09 10.74
CA TYR A 44 -0.89 2.94 11.54
C TYR A 44 -1.07 4.09 12.54
N ARG A 45 0.00 4.47 13.24
CA ARG A 45 0.00 5.64 14.12
C ARG A 45 -0.29 6.93 13.35
N TYR A 46 0.35 7.12 12.21
CA TYR A 46 0.09 8.26 11.33
C TYR A 46 -1.37 8.36 10.90
N LEU A 47 -2.00 7.25 10.54
CA LEU A 47 -3.42 7.23 10.20
C LEU A 47 -4.28 7.70 11.37
N LYS A 48 -3.99 7.24 12.59
CA LYS A 48 -4.76 7.62 13.79
C LYS A 48 -4.58 9.06 14.22
N GLU A 49 -3.38 9.57 14.13
CA GLU A 49 -3.03 10.87 14.71
C GLU A 49 -3.14 12.02 13.71
N HIS A 50 -3.00 11.75 12.41
CA HIS A 50 -2.85 12.79 11.38
C HIS A 50 -3.85 12.69 10.23
N THR A 51 -4.82 11.80 10.29
CA THR A 51 -5.88 11.71 9.29
C THR A 51 -7.27 11.76 9.92
N SER A 52 -8.29 12.02 9.09
CA SER A 52 -9.70 12.01 9.50
C SER A 52 -10.37 10.64 9.32
N ILE A 53 -9.60 9.58 9.10
CA ILE A 53 -10.13 8.23 8.96
C ILE A 53 -10.51 7.73 10.35
N ASP A 54 -11.71 7.20 10.49
CA ASP A 54 -12.20 6.68 11.77
C ASP A 54 -11.47 5.38 12.18
N ASP A 55 -11.37 5.16 13.48
CA ASP A 55 -10.68 4.00 14.06
C ASP A 55 -11.21 2.65 13.56
N LYS A 56 -12.51 2.56 13.31
CA LYS A 56 -13.15 1.33 12.81
C LYS A 56 -12.65 1.00 11.40
N SER A 57 -12.54 2.00 10.54
CA SER A 57 -12.01 1.85 9.18
C SER A 57 -10.51 1.51 9.20
N ILE A 58 -9.73 2.14 10.09
CA ILE A 58 -8.30 1.82 10.26
C ILE A 58 -8.11 0.38 10.75
N ASN A 59 -8.91 -0.05 11.72
CA ASN A 59 -8.84 -1.42 12.23
C ASN A 59 -9.26 -2.45 11.18
N LEU A 60 -10.32 -2.17 10.40
CA LEU A 60 -10.73 -3.04 9.29
C LEU A 60 -9.64 -3.16 8.23
N LEU A 61 -8.97 -2.05 7.93
CA LEU A 61 -7.82 -2.04 7.03
C LEU A 61 -6.68 -2.94 7.56
N HIS A 62 -6.36 -2.82 8.85
CA HIS A 62 -5.30 -3.58 9.50
C HIS A 62 -5.59 -5.08 9.62
N GLU A 63 -6.78 -5.41 10.12
CA GLU A 63 -7.11 -6.78 10.55
C GLU A 63 -7.60 -7.65 9.39
N LYS A 64 -8.23 -7.05 8.39
CA LYS A 64 -8.86 -7.79 7.29
C LYS A 64 -8.31 -7.40 5.93
N THR A 65 -8.51 -6.16 5.50
CA THR A 65 -8.29 -5.77 4.09
C THR A 65 -6.85 -6.01 3.64
N LEU A 66 -5.87 -5.51 4.39
CA LEU A 66 -4.46 -5.67 4.02
C LEU A 66 -3.95 -7.11 4.14
N PRO A 67 -4.24 -7.88 5.22
CA PRO A 67 -3.89 -9.29 5.28
C PRO A 67 -4.49 -10.13 4.15
N ASP A 68 -5.74 -9.86 3.79
CA ASP A 68 -6.40 -10.54 2.69
C ASP A 68 -5.68 -10.26 1.35
N ILE A 69 -5.31 -9.00 1.07
CA ILE A 69 -4.54 -8.64 -0.12
C ILE A 69 -3.14 -9.27 -0.08
N MET A 70 -2.46 -9.23 1.07
CA MET A 70 -1.13 -9.84 1.23
C MET A 70 -1.17 -11.35 0.95
N ASN A 71 -2.23 -12.02 1.35
CA ASN A 71 -2.43 -13.45 1.04
C ASN A 71 -2.67 -13.73 -0.45
N CYS A 72 -3.04 -12.73 -1.25
CA CYS A 72 -3.06 -12.85 -2.71
C CYS A 72 -1.68 -12.76 -3.36
N LEU A 73 -0.67 -12.28 -2.64
CA LEU A 73 0.70 -12.15 -3.13
C LEU A 73 1.52 -13.41 -2.81
N TYR A 74 2.74 -13.48 -3.33
CA TYR A 74 3.68 -14.54 -2.98
C TYR A 74 4.37 -14.21 -1.64
N ASN A 75 4.65 -15.25 -0.85
CA ASN A 75 5.52 -15.09 0.31
C ASN A 75 6.97 -14.78 -0.18
N PRO A 76 7.53 -13.62 0.15
CA PRO A 76 8.87 -13.25 -0.32
C PRO A 76 9.99 -14.07 0.32
N LYS A 77 9.70 -14.77 1.42
CA LYS A 77 10.65 -15.64 2.16
C LYS A 77 10.66 -17.08 1.63
N GLU A 78 9.70 -17.47 0.81
CA GLU A 78 9.67 -18.82 0.23
C GLU A 78 10.48 -18.89 -1.06
N GLU A 79 11.28 -19.93 -1.20
CA GLU A 79 11.91 -20.27 -2.47
C GLU A 79 10.85 -20.79 -3.44
N PHE A 80 10.91 -20.34 -4.66
CA PHE A 80 9.96 -20.72 -5.69
C PHE A 80 10.70 -21.02 -7.00
N GLU A 81 10.52 -22.22 -7.50
CA GLU A 81 11.01 -22.61 -8.81
C GLU A 81 9.97 -22.18 -9.90
N GLY A 82 10.39 -21.31 -10.82
CA GLY A 82 9.57 -20.87 -11.94
C GLY A 82 9.26 -19.37 -11.95
N LYS A 83 8.25 -18.98 -12.77
CA LYS A 83 7.85 -17.58 -12.91
C LYS A 83 6.85 -17.18 -11.82
N ARG A 84 7.20 -16.18 -11.02
CA ARG A 84 6.28 -15.57 -10.07
C ARG A 84 5.51 -14.45 -10.76
N LEU A 85 4.29 -14.70 -11.13
CA LEU A 85 3.41 -13.69 -11.69
C LEU A 85 2.02 -13.83 -11.06
N LYS A 86 1.63 -12.83 -10.27
CA LYS A 86 0.26 -12.68 -9.79
C LYS A 86 -0.27 -11.33 -10.23
N ARG A 87 -1.51 -11.29 -10.62
CA ARG A 87 -2.23 -10.07 -10.98
C ARG A 87 -3.43 -9.94 -10.06
N GLY A 88 -3.66 -8.75 -9.57
CA GLY A 88 -4.81 -8.43 -8.72
C GLY A 88 -5.42 -7.09 -9.14
N LEU A 89 -6.69 -6.91 -8.85
CA LEU A 89 -7.42 -5.67 -9.05
C LEU A 89 -8.08 -5.27 -7.73
N ILE A 90 -7.80 -4.04 -7.29
CA ILE A 90 -8.46 -3.44 -6.14
C ILE A 90 -9.43 -2.39 -6.63
N ILE A 91 -10.71 -2.61 -6.39
CA ILE A 91 -11.78 -1.69 -6.78
C ILE A 91 -12.22 -0.92 -5.53
N GLY A 92 -12.38 0.37 -5.66
CA GLY A 92 -12.90 1.23 -4.59
C GLY A 92 -13.49 2.51 -5.15
N ASP A 93 -14.52 3.01 -4.51
CA ASP A 93 -15.18 4.26 -4.89
C ASP A 93 -14.27 5.48 -4.73
N VAL A 94 -14.66 6.59 -5.32
CA VAL A 94 -13.98 7.87 -5.10
C VAL A 94 -14.05 8.21 -3.61
N GLN A 95 -12.92 8.58 -3.02
CA GLN A 95 -12.79 8.86 -1.58
C GLN A 95 -12.91 7.63 -0.64
N SER A 96 -12.88 6.41 -1.15
CA SER A 96 -12.96 5.16 -0.36
C SER A 96 -11.68 4.78 0.39
N GLY A 97 -10.73 5.69 0.56
CA GLY A 97 -9.48 5.38 1.26
C GLY A 97 -8.45 4.58 0.44
N LYS A 98 -8.54 4.57 -0.90
CA LYS A 98 -7.58 3.88 -1.78
C LYS A 98 -6.13 4.21 -1.46
N THR A 99 -5.85 5.48 -1.16
CA THR A 99 -4.49 5.92 -0.77
C THR A 99 -4.05 5.23 0.51
N ALA A 100 -4.92 5.14 1.52
CA ALA A 100 -4.61 4.43 2.76
C ALA A 100 -4.35 2.95 2.50
N THR A 101 -5.12 2.34 1.60
CA THR A 101 -4.97 0.92 1.24
C THR A 101 -3.63 0.64 0.56
N TYR A 102 -3.27 1.37 -0.51
CA TYR A 102 -2.01 1.08 -1.19
C TYR A 102 -0.78 1.48 -0.38
N SER A 103 -0.83 2.57 0.40
CA SER A 103 0.27 2.93 1.31
C SER A 103 0.44 1.90 2.42
N GLY A 104 -0.66 1.43 3.00
CA GLY A 104 -0.64 0.36 3.99
C GLY A 104 -0.13 -0.96 3.43
N LEU A 105 -0.51 -1.29 2.19
CA LEU A 105 -0.01 -2.49 1.49
C LEU A 105 1.50 -2.41 1.27
N ILE A 106 2.03 -1.25 0.85
CA ILE A 106 3.47 -1.03 0.69
C ILE A 106 4.19 -1.24 2.03
N CYS A 107 3.66 -0.69 3.13
CA CYS A 107 4.25 -0.86 4.46
C CYS A 107 4.27 -2.33 4.88
N LYS A 108 3.14 -3.04 4.78
CA LYS A 108 3.07 -4.47 5.13
C LYS A 108 3.93 -5.35 4.21
N ALA A 109 4.02 -5.02 2.93
CA ALA A 109 4.92 -5.73 2.00
C ALA A 109 6.40 -5.53 2.40
N ALA A 110 6.80 -4.31 2.76
CA ALA A 110 8.15 -4.03 3.24
C ALA A 110 8.48 -4.80 4.52
N ASP A 111 7.57 -4.82 5.51
CA ASP A 111 7.72 -5.59 6.75
C ASP A 111 7.76 -7.10 6.49
N ALA A 112 7.01 -7.59 5.52
CA ALA A 112 7.05 -9.00 5.11
C ALA A 112 8.34 -9.41 4.38
N GLY A 113 9.15 -8.42 3.93
CA GLY A 113 10.44 -8.68 3.31
C GLY A 113 10.52 -8.43 1.80
N TYR A 114 9.52 -7.82 1.20
CA TYR A 114 9.61 -7.34 -0.19
C TYR A 114 10.69 -6.26 -0.30
N LYS A 115 11.64 -6.44 -1.21
CA LYS A 115 12.81 -5.56 -1.36
C LYS A 115 12.58 -4.37 -2.28
N VAL A 116 11.69 -4.52 -3.25
CA VAL A 116 11.40 -3.50 -4.26
C VAL A 116 9.90 -3.41 -4.45
N VAL A 117 9.37 -2.20 -4.41
CA VAL A 117 7.99 -1.87 -4.76
C VAL A 117 8.03 -0.77 -5.82
N ILE A 118 7.38 -1.00 -6.94
CA ILE A 118 7.29 -0.04 -8.04
C ILE A 118 5.86 0.45 -8.12
N LEU A 119 5.67 1.75 -7.87
CA LEU A 119 4.37 2.41 -7.97
C LEU A 119 4.28 3.20 -9.27
N LEU A 120 3.40 2.77 -10.17
CA LEU A 120 3.12 3.48 -11.41
C LEU A 120 1.96 4.43 -11.17
N ALA A 121 2.27 5.71 -11.11
CA ALA A 121 1.30 6.77 -10.92
C ALA A 121 0.63 7.19 -12.24
N GLY A 122 -0.35 8.11 -12.15
CA GLY A 122 -1.08 8.59 -13.32
C GLY A 122 -0.20 9.28 -14.38
N ILE A 123 -0.77 9.45 -15.57
CA ILE A 123 -0.07 9.91 -16.78
C ILE A 123 0.37 11.37 -16.68
N THR A 124 -0.36 12.21 -15.91
CA THR A 124 -0.04 13.65 -15.81
C THR A 124 1.00 13.91 -14.71
N GLU A 125 1.84 14.91 -14.93
CA GLU A 125 2.85 15.35 -13.96
C GLU A 125 2.23 15.72 -12.61
N SER A 126 1.08 16.39 -12.61
CA SER A 126 0.37 16.75 -11.39
C SER A 126 -0.09 15.54 -10.58
N LEU A 127 -0.61 14.49 -11.23
CA LEU A 127 -0.99 13.24 -10.56
C LEU A 127 0.24 12.48 -10.04
N ARG A 128 1.33 12.48 -10.80
CA ARG A 128 2.60 11.89 -10.37
C ARG A 128 3.13 12.59 -9.12
N GLN A 129 3.19 13.92 -9.15
CA GLN A 129 3.67 14.73 -8.01
C GLN A 129 2.78 14.53 -6.78
N GLN A 130 1.47 14.55 -6.94
CA GLN A 130 0.54 14.31 -5.84
C GLN A 130 0.71 12.92 -5.23
N THR A 131 0.95 11.90 -6.06
CA THR A 131 1.21 10.54 -5.58
C THR A 131 2.55 10.47 -4.84
N GLN A 132 3.58 11.14 -5.37
CA GLN A 132 4.89 11.22 -4.72
C GLN A 132 4.79 11.86 -3.33
N GLU A 133 4.12 13.01 -3.21
CA GLU A 133 3.93 13.69 -1.94
C GLU A 133 3.22 12.80 -0.91
N ARG A 134 2.20 12.06 -1.32
CA ARG A 134 1.50 11.11 -0.45
C ARG A 134 2.38 9.96 0.02
N ILE A 135 3.22 9.42 -0.85
CA ILE A 135 4.18 8.36 -0.48
C ILE A 135 5.30 8.91 0.41
N ASP A 136 5.78 10.11 0.13
CA ASP A 136 6.76 10.78 0.98
C ASP A 136 6.22 10.96 2.41
N GLU A 137 4.97 11.34 2.56
CA GLU A 137 4.33 11.51 3.86
C GLU A 137 4.02 10.20 4.58
N SER A 138 3.47 9.22 3.86
CA SER A 138 2.89 8.02 4.47
C SER A 138 3.86 6.86 4.62
N VAL A 139 4.88 6.77 3.77
CA VAL A 139 5.81 5.62 3.74
C VAL A 139 7.25 6.05 4.02
N VAL A 140 7.75 7.02 3.25
CA VAL A 140 9.16 7.42 3.30
C VAL A 140 9.46 8.27 4.54
N GLY A 141 8.60 9.23 4.84
CA GLY A 141 8.74 10.18 5.93
C GLY A 141 9.72 11.32 5.64
N TYR A 142 10.13 11.46 4.40
CA TYR A 142 11.00 12.52 3.91
C TYR A 142 10.56 13.03 2.55
N THR A 143 10.66 14.33 2.35
CA THR A 143 10.52 14.95 1.03
C THR A 143 11.83 15.61 0.61
N ILE A 144 12.11 15.53 -0.66
CA ILE A 144 13.26 16.23 -1.29
C ILE A 144 12.65 17.18 -2.30
N ARG A 145 12.70 18.48 -1.99
CA ARG A 145 12.19 19.52 -2.89
C ARG A 145 13.34 20.32 -3.45
N LYS A 146 13.40 20.44 -4.77
CA LYS A 146 14.29 21.38 -5.45
C LYS A 146 13.56 22.73 -5.50
N VAL A 147 13.99 23.67 -4.68
CA VAL A 147 13.48 25.03 -4.67
C VAL A 147 14.58 25.93 -5.22
N GLU A 148 14.34 26.48 -6.41
CA GLU A 148 15.31 27.29 -7.15
C GLU A 148 16.64 26.55 -7.39
N LYS A 149 17.74 27.00 -6.80
CA LYS A 149 19.07 26.39 -6.92
C LYS A 149 19.43 25.46 -5.76
N HIS A 150 18.53 25.27 -4.79
CA HIS A 150 18.83 24.54 -3.56
C HIS A 150 17.95 23.32 -3.42
N ILE A 151 18.53 22.23 -2.93
CA ILE A 151 17.80 21.03 -2.54
C ILE A 151 17.43 21.20 -1.06
N ARG A 152 16.13 21.15 -0.75
CA ARG A 152 15.64 21.12 0.62
C ARG A 152 15.13 19.73 0.96
N GLU A 153 15.72 19.15 1.98
CA GLU A 153 15.24 17.91 2.60
C GLU A 153 14.46 18.27 3.86
N GLY A 154 13.33 17.62 4.06
CA GLY A 154 12.51 17.82 5.24
C GLY A 154 11.79 16.57 5.67
N LYS A 155 11.59 16.41 6.98
CA LYS A 155 10.73 15.36 7.53
C LYS A 155 9.27 15.70 7.28
N VAL A 156 8.52 14.75 6.75
CA VAL A 156 7.09 14.88 6.48
C VAL A 156 6.32 13.66 6.99
N GLY A 157 5.05 13.82 7.32
CA GLY A 157 4.19 12.73 7.74
C GLY A 157 4.84 11.80 8.77
N VAL A 158 4.92 10.52 8.47
CA VAL A 158 5.52 9.49 9.34
C VAL A 158 6.98 9.74 9.74
N GLY A 159 7.70 10.59 9.02
CA GLY A 159 9.10 10.94 9.35
C GLY A 159 9.24 11.97 10.47
N LYS A 160 8.18 12.68 10.83
CA LYS A 160 8.22 13.67 11.92
C LYS A 160 8.44 13.02 13.27
N ASP A 161 7.85 11.87 13.49
CA ASP A 161 7.80 11.18 14.77
C ASP A 161 8.88 10.10 14.93
N ASN A 162 9.63 9.78 13.88
CA ASN A 162 10.59 8.69 13.90
C ASN A 162 11.99 9.09 13.44
N LYS A 163 12.97 8.82 14.30
CA LYS A 163 14.37 9.19 14.06
C LYS A 163 15.19 8.12 13.33
N GLN A 164 14.77 6.86 13.21
CA GLN A 164 15.72 5.78 13.05
C GLN A 164 15.67 4.94 11.77
N ARG A 165 14.65 4.72 11.07
CA ARG A 165 14.69 3.93 9.82
C ARG A 165 14.02 4.68 8.69
N ARG A 166 14.75 4.86 7.60
CA ARG A 166 14.30 5.50 6.38
C ARG A 166 14.01 4.42 5.35
N ALA A 167 12.80 4.40 4.80
CA ALA A 167 12.61 3.71 3.54
C ALA A 167 13.42 4.47 2.48
N THR A 168 14.31 3.79 1.78
CA THR A 168 15.07 4.42 0.70
C THR A 168 14.13 4.51 -0.50
N CYS A 169 13.64 5.72 -0.77
CA CYS A 169 12.95 5.99 -2.01
C CYS A 169 13.96 6.48 -3.04
N LEU A 170 14.15 5.71 -4.09
CA LEU A 170 14.82 6.21 -5.29
C LEU A 170 13.80 7.08 -6.04
N LEU A 171 13.92 8.39 -5.89
CA LEU A 171 13.19 9.36 -6.69
C LEU A 171 13.70 9.30 -8.12
N TYR A 172 12.98 8.63 -9.00
CA TYR A 172 13.21 8.75 -10.42
C TYR A 172 12.55 10.06 -10.89
N THR A 173 13.34 11.12 -10.98
CA THR A 173 12.91 12.31 -11.70
C THR A 173 13.16 12.04 -13.18
N SER A 174 12.10 11.90 -13.97
CA SER A 174 12.21 11.94 -15.43
C SER A 174 12.95 13.22 -15.82
N PRO A 175 13.97 13.15 -16.66
CA PRO A 175 14.56 14.36 -17.22
C PRO A 175 13.49 15.08 -18.04
N SER A 176 13.26 16.35 -17.71
CA SER A 176 12.46 17.31 -18.49
C SER A 176 13.13 17.57 -19.84
#